data_5f7287643805351dd2f4cad0a0390913
#
_entry.id   5f7287643805351dd2f4cad0a0390913
#
_cell.length_a   1.000
_cell.length_b   1.000
_cell.length_c   1.000
_cell.angle_alpha   90.00
_cell.angle_beta   90.00
_cell.angle_gamma   90.00
#
_symmetry.space_group_name_H-M   'P 1'
#
loop_
_entity.id
_entity.type
_entity.pdbx_description
1 polymer ?
#
loop_
_entity_poly.entity_id
_entity_poly.type
_entity_poly.pdbx_seq_one_letter_code
_entity_poly.pdbx_strand_id
1 'polypeptide(L)'
;MTPLEIIRRAQAGTLLDEDGKLITLELFPGLSNTDLRDFANRLPCRIPPEIAELLGACSGFYGTIEQVDFSGRDLMFEFDAAFPYGLPIAADGYGNFWVVDLLPTAVKWGPIYFACHDAPVILYQADSLDQFLRELFRMFEPPHQSLIDDVHEDRLAHVWQMNPGVLSQEQCLRSENPILSAFAHELDESFQIIDLRLAKPGDGFSWGRYGPKTQIQRFGTHAVFAYQKPKSIISRLLERTG
;
A
#
# COMPACT_ATOMS: atom_id res chain seq x y z
N MET A 1 15.57 9.63 -11.93
CA MET A 1 14.84 9.17 -13.13
C MET A 1 13.37 9.31 -12.79
N THR A 2 12.60 10.01 -13.60
CA THR A 2 11.15 10.18 -13.38
C THR A 2 10.39 8.87 -13.66
N PRO A 3 9.16 8.70 -13.15
CA PRO A 3 8.33 7.53 -13.47
C PRO A 3 8.16 7.28 -14.97
N LEU A 4 7.94 8.34 -15.76
CA LEU A 4 7.82 8.24 -17.22
C LEU A 4 9.12 7.78 -17.90
N GLU A 5 10.28 8.28 -17.45
CA GLU A 5 11.58 7.82 -17.97
C GLU A 5 11.83 6.34 -17.68
N ILE A 6 11.40 5.85 -16.51
CA ILE A 6 11.51 4.43 -16.14
C ILE A 6 10.68 3.56 -17.10
N ILE A 7 9.42 3.94 -17.35
CA ILE A 7 8.54 3.21 -18.27
C ILE A 7 9.10 3.23 -19.70
N ARG A 8 9.56 4.38 -20.19
CA ARG A 8 10.19 4.48 -21.52
C ARG A 8 11.44 3.61 -21.67
N ARG A 9 12.24 3.54 -20.59
CA ARG A 9 13.42 2.66 -20.57
C ARG A 9 12.99 1.19 -20.64
N ALA A 10 12.00 0.80 -19.87
CA ALA A 10 11.46 -0.57 -19.89
C ALA A 10 10.92 -0.95 -21.27
N GLN A 11 10.19 -0.04 -21.95
CA GLN A 11 9.70 -0.25 -23.32
C GLN A 11 10.83 -0.38 -24.35
N ALA A 12 11.92 0.37 -24.19
CA ALA A 12 13.07 0.32 -25.10
C ALA A 12 14.00 -0.87 -24.80
N GLY A 13 13.88 -1.48 -23.65
CA GLY A 13 14.66 -2.62 -23.19
C GLY A 13 14.06 -3.95 -23.62
N THR A 14 14.67 -5.03 -23.13
CA THR A 14 14.15 -6.38 -23.28
C THR A 14 13.74 -6.86 -21.89
N LEU A 15 12.44 -7.01 -21.67
CA LEU A 15 11.91 -7.57 -20.44
C LEU A 15 11.64 -9.05 -20.66
N LEU A 16 12.14 -9.89 -19.78
CA LEU A 16 11.95 -11.34 -19.82
C LEU A 16 11.41 -11.80 -18.47
N ASP A 17 10.51 -12.78 -18.46
CA ASP A 17 10.18 -13.50 -17.24
C ASP A 17 11.30 -14.50 -16.87
N GLU A 18 11.16 -15.19 -15.75
CA GLU A 18 12.14 -16.17 -15.27
C GLU A 18 12.34 -17.35 -16.22
N ASP A 19 11.35 -17.67 -17.03
CA ASP A 19 11.40 -18.70 -18.07
C ASP A 19 12.05 -18.18 -19.38
N GLY A 20 12.43 -16.90 -19.43
CA GLY A 20 13.03 -16.25 -20.59
C GLY A 20 12.01 -15.86 -21.68
N LYS A 21 10.72 -15.82 -21.35
CA LYS A 21 9.68 -15.37 -22.28
C LYS A 21 9.64 -13.84 -22.31
N LEU A 22 9.54 -13.29 -23.52
CA LEU A 22 9.46 -11.85 -23.73
C LEU A 22 8.17 -11.28 -23.14
N ILE A 23 8.33 -10.25 -22.31
CA ILE A 23 7.25 -9.42 -21.77
C ILE A 23 7.13 -8.15 -22.61
N THR A 24 5.92 -7.84 -23.04
CA THR A 24 5.62 -6.62 -23.82
C THR A 24 4.69 -5.72 -23.01
N LEU A 25 5.09 -4.46 -22.83
CA LEU A 25 4.25 -3.47 -22.14
C LEU A 25 3.19 -2.92 -23.11
N GLU A 26 1.94 -3.09 -22.76
CA GLU A 26 0.80 -2.53 -23.48
C GLU A 26 0.30 -1.28 -22.76
N LEU A 27 0.74 -0.10 -23.19
CA LEU A 27 0.43 1.17 -22.54
C LEU A 27 -1.00 1.60 -22.77
N PHE A 28 -1.63 2.12 -21.72
CA PHE A 28 -2.91 2.85 -21.85
C PHE A 28 -2.68 4.26 -22.36
N PRO A 29 -3.64 4.83 -23.10
CA PRO A 29 -3.55 6.22 -23.53
C PRO A 29 -3.36 7.18 -22.34
N GLY A 30 -2.62 8.25 -22.57
CA GLY A 30 -2.52 9.34 -21.61
C GLY A 30 -3.87 10.04 -21.38
N LEU A 31 -4.03 10.63 -20.21
CA LEU A 31 -5.20 11.41 -19.88
C LEU A 31 -5.24 12.71 -20.69
N SER A 32 -6.41 13.08 -21.19
CA SER A 32 -6.62 14.41 -21.76
C SER A 32 -6.46 15.51 -20.69
N ASN A 33 -6.25 16.75 -21.10
CA ASN A 33 -6.18 17.89 -20.17
C ASN A 33 -7.46 18.05 -19.34
N THR A 34 -8.60 17.63 -19.84
CA THR A 34 -9.87 17.65 -19.10
C THR A 34 -9.88 16.53 -18.06
N ASP A 35 -9.56 15.29 -18.48
CA ASP A 35 -9.49 14.15 -17.57
C ASP A 35 -8.45 14.34 -16.47
N LEU A 36 -7.30 14.93 -16.79
CA LEU A 36 -6.25 15.22 -15.80
C LEU A 36 -6.72 16.26 -14.76
N ARG A 37 -7.47 17.27 -15.17
CA ARG A 37 -8.08 18.24 -14.25
C ARG A 37 -9.14 17.59 -13.37
N ASP A 38 -10.01 16.77 -13.95
CA ASP A 38 -11.05 16.06 -13.20
C ASP A 38 -10.44 15.06 -12.22
N PHE A 39 -9.36 14.40 -12.61
CA PHE A 39 -8.58 13.55 -11.73
C PHE A 39 -7.96 14.35 -10.58
N ALA A 40 -7.29 15.47 -10.87
CA ALA A 40 -6.67 16.33 -9.87
C ALA A 40 -7.68 16.85 -8.83
N ASN A 41 -8.92 17.15 -9.25
CA ASN A 41 -9.98 17.63 -8.35
C ASN A 41 -10.47 16.55 -7.35
N ARG A 42 -10.21 15.28 -7.62
CA ARG A 42 -10.60 14.16 -6.74
C ARG A 42 -9.52 13.83 -5.70
N LEU A 43 -8.28 14.26 -5.94
CA LEU A 43 -7.17 13.96 -5.07
C LEU A 43 -7.12 14.89 -3.84
N PRO A 44 -6.64 14.40 -2.70
CA PRO A 44 -6.49 15.22 -1.49
C PRO A 44 -5.30 16.20 -1.59
N CYS A 45 -4.41 15.99 -2.55
CA CYS A 45 -3.18 16.77 -2.74
C CYS A 45 -3.01 17.18 -4.20
N ARG A 46 -2.05 18.07 -4.44
CA ARG A 46 -1.68 18.45 -5.82
C ARG A 46 -0.94 17.32 -6.53
N ILE A 47 -1.16 17.18 -7.82
CA ILE A 47 -0.39 16.25 -8.65
C ILE A 47 1.01 16.85 -8.84
N PRO A 48 2.08 16.12 -8.49
CA PRO A 48 3.45 16.53 -8.79
C PRO A 48 3.68 16.65 -10.31
N PRO A 49 4.53 17.58 -10.78
CA PRO A 49 4.74 17.78 -12.22
C PRO A 49 5.15 16.53 -12.98
N GLU A 50 6.03 15.71 -12.40
CA GLU A 50 6.47 14.42 -12.98
C GLU A 50 5.36 13.40 -13.11
N ILE A 51 4.38 13.43 -12.20
CA ILE A 51 3.18 12.57 -12.26
C ILE A 51 2.18 13.11 -13.30
N ALA A 52 2.03 14.42 -13.40
CA ALA A 52 1.21 15.03 -14.44
C ALA A 52 1.76 14.71 -15.85
N GLU A 53 3.09 14.75 -16.02
CA GLU A 53 3.77 14.35 -17.26
C GLU A 53 3.55 12.86 -17.56
N LEU A 54 3.68 11.98 -16.56
CA LEU A 54 3.38 10.56 -16.69
C LEU A 54 1.96 10.33 -17.18
N LEU A 55 0.97 10.87 -16.44
CA LEU A 55 -0.45 10.69 -16.73
C LEU A 55 -0.84 11.26 -18.09
N GLY A 56 -0.21 12.34 -18.55
CA GLY A 56 -0.42 12.89 -19.88
C GLY A 56 0.17 12.03 -20.99
N ALA A 57 1.18 11.21 -20.71
CA ALA A 57 1.81 10.31 -21.67
C ALA A 57 1.17 8.92 -21.67
N CYS A 58 0.95 8.33 -20.48
CA CYS A 58 0.23 7.07 -20.31
C CYS A 58 -0.45 7.03 -18.92
N SER A 59 -1.65 6.45 -18.85
CA SER A 59 -2.39 6.33 -17.60
C SER A 59 -2.14 4.99 -16.88
N GLY A 60 -1.42 4.06 -17.50
CA GLY A 60 -1.12 2.73 -16.97
C GLY A 60 -0.66 1.77 -18.06
N PHE A 61 -0.57 0.48 -17.73
CA PHE A 61 -0.18 -0.57 -18.69
C PHE A 61 -0.56 -1.97 -18.21
N TYR A 62 -0.62 -2.91 -19.16
CA TYR A 62 -0.55 -4.36 -18.95
C TYR A 62 0.83 -4.90 -19.30
N GLY A 63 1.08 -6.16 -18.95
CA GLY A 63 2.27 -6.93 -19.39
C GLY A 63 3.26 -7.25 -18.28
N THR A 64 3.04 -6.80 -17.06
CA THR A 64 3.85 -7.17 -15.88
C THR A 64 3.03 -7.97 -14.88
N ILE A 65 2.55 -7.31 -13.82
CA ILE A 65 1.44 -7.80 -12.99
C ILE A 65 0.13 -7.63 -13.77
N GLU A 66 -1.00 -8.09 -13.23
CA GLU A 66 -2.28 -8.08 -13.98
C GLU A 66 -2.58 -6.70 -14.57
N GLN A 67 -2.55 -5.64 -13.75
CA GLN A 67 -2.85 -4.29 -14.20
C GLN A 67 -2.11 -3.23 -13.40
N VAL A 68 -1.57 -2.23 -14.11
CA VAL A 68 -1.12 -0.95 -13.54
C VAL A 68 -1.99 0.17 -14.09
N ASP A 69 -2.65 0.93 -13.21
CA ASP A 69 -3.49 2.09 -13.55
C ASP A 69 -3.21 3.24 -12.58
N PHE A 70 -2.42 4.20 -13.03
CA PHE A 70 -2.03 5.37 -12.22
C PHE A 70 -3.20 6.33 -11.93
N SER A 71 -4.33 6.18 -12.60
CA SER A 71 -5.54 6.95 -12.35
C SER A 71 -6.48 6.30 -11.33
N GLY A 72 -6.28 5.02 -11.05
CA GLY A 72 -7.11 4.21 -10.15
C GLY A 72 -8.56 4.07 -10.58
N ARG A 73 -8.89 4.35 -11.85
CA ARG A 73 -10.30 4.37 -12.32
C ARG A 73 -10.92 2.99 -12.36
N ASP A 74 -10.12 2.00 -12.73
CA ASP A 74 -10.58 0.63 -12.99
C ASP A 74 -10.27 -0.32 -11.84
N LEU A 75 -9.71 0.21 -10.74
CA LEU A 75 -9.34 -0.57 -9.56
C LEU A 75 -10.34 -0.34 -8.42
N MET A 76 -11.12 -1.36 -8.09
CA MET A 76 -12.08 -1.33 -6.96
C MET A 76 -11.37 -1.66 -5.66
N PHE A 77 -11.07 -0.63 -4.86
CA PHE A 77 -10.32 -0.74 -3.62
C PHE A 77 -11.18 -0.38 -2.41
N GLU A 78 -11.25 -1.25 -1.40
CA GLU A 78 -12.16 -1.15 -0.25
C GLU A 78 -11.44 -1.06 1.11
N PHE A 79 -10.23 -0.48 1.16
CA PHE A 79 -9.44 -0.35 2.40
C PHE A 79 -9.44 1.06 2.98
N ASP A 80 -10.55 1.80 2.87
CA ASP A 80 -10.68 3.21 3.28
C ASP A 80 -10.31 3.46 4.74
N ALA A 81 -10.59 2.50 5.63
CA ALA A 81 -10.26 2.63 7.05
C ALA A 81 -8.74 2.74 7.31
N ALA A 82 -7.92 2.05 6.51
CA ALA A 82 -6.46 2.12 6.58
C ALA A 82 -5.90 3.25 5.69
N PHE A 83 -6.53 3.47 4.54
CA PHE A 83 -6.06 4.42 3.53
C PHE A 83 -7.16 5.40 3.11
N PRO A 84 -7.57 6.34 3.97
CA PRO A 84 -8.63 7.30 3.66
C PRO A 84 -8.29 8.22 2.48
N TYR A 85 -7.02 8.25 2.07
CA TYR A 85 -6.50 8.97 0.91
C TYR A 85 -5.78 8.03 -0.05
N GLY A 86 -6.07 6.73 0.03
CA GLY A 86 -5.43 5.72 -0.81
C GLY A 86 -5.84 5.83 -2.28
N LEU A 87 -4.87 5.80 -3.17
CA LEU A 87 -5.07 5.64 -4.59
C LEU A 87 -4.53 4.26 -4.99
N PRO A 88 -5.37 3.28 -5.34
CA PRO A 88 -4.88 2.04 -5.91
C PRO A 88 -4.25 2.34 -7.27
N ILE A 89 -3.04 1.82 -7.51
CA ILE A 89 -2.30 2.05 -8.76
C ILE A 89 -1.95 0.77 -9.49
N ALA A 90 -2.12 -0.36 -8.86
CA ALA A 90 -1.87 -1.66 -9.46
C ALA A 90 -2.65 -2.76 -8.73
N ALA A 91 -2.95 -3.84 -9.44
CA ALA A 91 -3.62 -5.03 -8.94
C ALA A 91 -2.95 -6.29 -9.51
N ASP A 92 -3.03 -7.41 -8.76
CA ASP A 92 -2.52 -8.72 -9.16
C ASP A 92 -3.61 -9.64 -9.76
N GLY A 93 -4.84 -9.14 -9.88
CA GLY A 93 -5.99 -9.92 -10.38
C GLY A 93 -6.66 -10.83 -9.33
N TYR A 94 -6.09 -10.95 -8.14
CA TYR A 94 -6.62 -11.79 -7.04
C TYR A 94 -7.27 -10.98 -5.91
N GLY A 95 -7.55 -9.69 -6.13
CA GLY A 95 -8.12 -8.79 -5.12
C GLY A 95 -7.08 -8.12 -4.22
N ASN A 96 -5.82 -8.19 -4.59
CA ASN A 96 -4.74 -7.50 -3.90
C ASN A 96 -4.30 -6.26 -4.69
N PHE A 97 -3.90 -5.21 -3.97
CA PHE A 97 -3.62 -3.91 -4.57
C PHE A 97 -2.32 -3.32 -4.07
N TRP A 98 -1.63 -2.59 -4.95
CA TRP A 98 -0.62 -1.59 -4.56
C TRP A 98 -1.28 -0.21 -4.50
N VAL A 99 -1.15 0.44 -3.35
CA VAL A 99 -1.87 1.67 -3.01
C VAL A 99 -0.88 2.77 -2.68
N VAL A 100 -0.98 3.89 -3.39
CA VAL A 100 -0.27 5.12 -3.00
C VAL A 100 -1.05 5.78 -1.87
N ASP A 101 -0.39 6.05 -0.76
CA ASP A 101 -0.95 6.80 0.35
C ASP A 101 -0.79 8.31 0.10
N LEU A 102 -1.84 8.94 -0.46
CA LEU A 102 -1.85 10.35 -0.84
C LEU A 102 -2.25 11.23 0.34
N LEU A 103 -1.26 11.71 1.09
CA LEU A 103 -1.53 12.65 2.18
C LEU A 103 -1.89 14.04 1.64
N PRO A 104 -2.83 14.79 2.28
CA PRO A 104 -3.22 16.13 1.85
C PRO A 104 -2.06 17.14 1.74
N THR A 105 -0.99 16.92 2.51
CA THR A 105 0.23 17.73 2.53
C THR A 105 1.37 17.17 1.69
N ALA A 106 1.12 16.04 0.98
CA ALA A 106 2.17 15.38 0.21
C ALA A 106 2.63 16.24 -0.97
N VAL A 107 3.94 16.35 -1.13
CA VAL A 107 4.60 17.00 -2.27
C VAL A 107 5.04 15.99 -3.34
N LYS A 108 4.99 14.70 -3.03
CA LYS A 108 5.31 13.58 -3.94
C LYS A 108 4.33 12.44 -3.74
N TRP A 109 4.20 11.56 -4.71
CA TRP A 109 3.43 10.34 -4.59
C TRP A 109 4.24 9.25 -3.89
N GLY A 110 3.67 8.71 -2.84
CA GLY A 110 4.23 7.71 -1.94
C GLY A 110 4.05 8.12 -0.48
N PRO A 111 4.23 7.19 0.44
CA PRO A 111 4.65 5.79 0.25
C PRO A 111 3.62 4.92 -0.48
N ILE A 112 4.07 3.74 -0.92
CA ILE A 112 3.24 2.72 -1.55
C ILE A 112 3.17 1.52 -0.63
N TYR A 113 1.97 0.98 -0.46
CA TYR A 113 1.69 -0.22 0.32
C TYR A 113 1.11 -1.31 -0.56
N PHE A 114 1.44 -2.55 -0.25
CA PHE A 114 0.73 -3.73 -0.76
C PHE A 114 -0.35 -4.11 0.25
N ALA A 115 -1.59 -4.17 -0.21
CA ALA A 115 -2.76 -4.56 0.57
C ALA A 115 -3.31 -5.88 0.05
N CYS A 116 -3.08 -6.97 0.80
CA CYS A 116 -3.52 -8.31 0.45
C CYS A 116 -4.87 -8.62 1.10
N HIS A 117 -5.77 -9.22 0.33
CA HIS A 117 -7.11 -9.62 0.76
C HIS A 117 -7.13 -11.05 1.34
N ASP A 118 -6.48 -12.03 0.69
CA ASP A 118 -6.56 -13.45 1.06
C ASP A 118 -5.82 -13.75 2.37
N ALA A 119 -4.61 -13.24 2.52
CA ALA A 119 -3.96 -13.14 3.82
C ALA A 119 -4.03 -11.66 4.22
N PRO A 120 -5.05 -11.22 4.99
CA PRO A 120 -5.32 -9.80 5.17
C PRO A 120 -4.17 -9.09 5.89
N VAL A 121 -3.19 -8.66 5.10
CA VAL A 121 -2.00 -7.91 5.53
C VAL A 121 -1.88 -6.60 4.77
N ILE A 122 -1.26 -5.63 5.41
CA ILE A 122 -0.78 -4.40 4.77
C ILE A 122 0.72 -4.37 4.95
N LEU A 123 1.46 -4.25 3.84
CA LEU A 123 2.91 -4.24 3.80
C LEU A 123 3.40 -2.95 3.15
N TYR A 124 4.43 -2.35 3.72
CA TYR A 124 5.14 -1.25 3.10
C TYR A 124 5.93 -1.76 1.90
N GLN A 125 5.76 -1.14 0.72
CA GLN A 125 6.38 -1.60 -0.51
C GLN A 125 7.49 -0.66 -1.00
N ALA A 126 7.22 0.64 -1.04
CA ALA A 126 8.17 1.59 -1.62
C ALA A 126 7.93 3.02 -1.09
N ASP A 127 8.98 3.85 -1.11
CA ASP A 127 8.92 5.26 -0.70
C ASP A 127 8.23 6.16 -1.73
N SER A 128 8.17 5.73 -3.00
CA SER A 128 7.70 6.56 -4.12
C SER A 128 7.33 5.71 -5.33
N LEU A 129 6.57 6.32 -6.26
CA LEU A 129 6.17 5.66 -7.51
C LEU A 129 7.37 5.27 -8.39
N ASP A 130 8.41 6.08 -8.44
CA ASP A 130 9.61 5.77 -9.22
C ASP A 130 10.40 4.59 -8.63
N GLN A 131 10.44 4.43 -7.31
CA GLN A 131 11.02 3.26 -6.67
C GLN A 131 10.17 2.01 -6.95
N PHE A 132 8.85 2.10 -6.80
CA PHE A 132 7.94 1.01 -7.11
C PHE A 132 8.12 0.50 -8.55
N LEU A 133 8.13 1.41 -9.53
CA LEU A 133 8.29 1.04 -10.94
C LEU A 133 9.66 0.42 -11.25
N ARG A 134 10.73 0.89 -10.62
CA ARG A 134 12.04 0.26 -10.75
C ARG A 134 12.04 -1.18 -10.25
N GLU A 135 11.46 -1.41 -9.09
CA GLU A 135 11.35 -2.75 -8.53
C GLU A 135 10.42 -3.64 -9.38
N LEU A 136 9.30 -3.07 -9.88
CA LEU A 136 8.39 -3.80 -10.76
C LEU A 136 9.09 -4.31 -12.03
N PHE A 137 9.90 -3.47 -12.69
CA PHE A 137 10.62 -3.91 -13.89
C PHE A 137 11.81 -4.82 -13.60
N ARG A 138 12.39 -4.77 -12.39
CA ARG A 138 13.43 -5.72 -11.97
C ARG A 138 12.97 -7.17 -11.93
N MET A 139 11.68 -7.42 -11.73
CA MET A 139 11.11 -8.78 -11.87
C MET A 139 11.38 -9.38 -13.24
N PHE A 140 11.50 -8.53 -14.27
CA PHE A 140 11.63 -8.91 -15.68
C PHE A 140 12.99 -8.57 -16.26
N GLU A 141 13.96 -8.22 -15.43
CA GLU A 141 15.35 -7.97 -15.79
C GLU A 141 16.25 -8.94 -15.02
N PRO A 142 17.16 -9.72 -15.67
CA PRO A 142 18.11 -10.57 -14.96
C PRO A 142 18.93 -9.76 -13.95
N PRO A 143 19.15 -10.22 -12.71
CA PRO A 143 18.91 -11.59 -12.19
C PRO A 143 17.51 -11.84 -11.61
N HIS A 144 16.48 -11.09 -11.98
CA HIS A 144 15.08 -11.22 -11.54
C HIS A 144 14.90 -11.05 -10.02
N GLN A 145 15.72 -10.22 -9.40
CA GLN A 145 15.64 -9.91 -7.95
C GLN A 145 14.88 -8.60 -7.74
N SER A 146 13.72 -8.68 -7.12
CA SER A 146 12.83 -7.55 -6.90
C SER A 146 12.27 -7.52 -5.49
N LEU A 147 12.18 -6.32 -4.91
CA LEU A 147 11.45 -6.10 -3.66
C LEU A 147 9.93 -6.30 -3.82
N ILE A 148 9.39 -6.37 -5.05
CA ILE A 148 7.98 -6.73 -5.28
C ILE A 148 7.77 -8.20 -4.90
N ASP A 149 8.61 -9.11 -5.44
CA ASP A 149 8.57 -10.54 -5.14
C ASP A 149 8.86 -10.81 -3.67
N ASP A 150 9.95 -10.23 -3.14
CA ASP A 150 10.31 -10.39 -1.73
C ASP A 150 9.16 -10.02 -0.77
N VAL A 151 8.44 -8.92 -1.07
CA VAL A 151 7.31 -8.49 -0.25
C VAL A 151 6.10 -9.42 -0.45
N HIS A 152 5.81 -9.79 -1.68
CA HIS A 152 4.64 -10.57 -2.03
C HIS A 152 4.75 -12.05 -1.59
N GLU A 153 5.93 -12.64 -1.69
CA GLU A 153 6.15 -14.06 -1.36
C GLU A 153 6.59 -14.25 0.10
N ASP A 154 7.80 -13.80 0.44
CA ASP A 154 8.41 -14.09 1.73
C ASP A 154 7.84 -13.27 2.87
N ARG A 155 7.72 -11.95 2.68
CA ARG A 155 7.34 -11.03 3.76
C ARG A 155 5.85 -11.12 4.09
N LEU A 156 5.00 -11.33 3.09
CA LEU A 156 3.57 -11.55 3.29
C LEU A 156 3.33 -12.74 4.23
N ALA A 157 3.91 -13.89 3.93
CA ALA A 157 3.75 -15.10 4.74
C ALA A 157 4.30 -14.89 6.16
N HIS A 158 5.46 -14.25 6.30
CA HIS A 158 6.05 -13.92 7.59
C HIS A 158 5.15 -12.99 8.44
N VAL A 159 4.67 -11.89 7.86
CA VAL A 159 3.80 -10.94 8.58
C VAL A 159 2.47 -11.57 8.92
N TRP A 160 1.88 -12.36 8.02
CA TRP A 160 0.65 -13.10 8.31
C TRP A 160 0.80 -14.04 9.51
N GLN A 161 1.90 -14.78 9.58
CA GLN A 161 2.14 -15.76 10.65
C GLN A 161 2.55 -15.11 11.97
N MET A 162 3.53 -14.23 11.93
CA MET A 162 4.21 -13.69 13.12
C MET A 162 3.66 -12.34 13.56
N ASN A 163 3.15 -11.52 12.64
CA ASN A 163 2.66 -10.16 12.88
C ASN A 163 3.67 -9.31 13.71
N PRO A 164 4.89 -9.14 13.24
CA PRO A 164 5.98 -8.53 14.01
C PRO A 164 5.74 -7.03 14.23
N GLY A 165 6.37 -6.46 15.26
CA GLY A 165 6.36 -5.02 15.53
C GLY A 165 5.05 -4.47 16.11
N VAL A 166 4.10 -5.35 16.43
CA VAL A 166 2.80 -4.96 17.00
C VAL A 166 2.95 -4.64 18.50
N LEU A 167 2.42 -3.50 18.91
CA LEU A 167 2.43 -2.99 20.25
C LEU A 167 1.03 -3.09 20.90
N SER A 168 0.98 -3.34 22.20
CA SER A 168 -0.27 -3.20 22.95
C SER A 168 -0.59 -1.71 23.21
N GLN A 169 -1.87 -1.40 23.42
CA GLN A 169 -2.29 -0.06 23.85
C GLN A 169 -1.51 0.39 25.09
N GLU A 170 -1.32 -0.48 26.09
CA GLU A 170 -0.58 -0.18 27.31
C GLU A 170 0.91 0.18 27.04
N GLN A 171 1.57 -0.53 26.13
CA GLN A 171 2.93 -0.20 25.71
C GLN A 171 3.02 1.17 25.07
N CYS A 172 2.04 1.51 24.23
CA CYS A 172 1.98 2.82 23.57
C CYS A 172 1.65 3.96 24.54
N LEU A 173 0.78 3.76 25.54
CA LEU A 173 0.51 4.74 26.59
C LEU A 173 1.76 5.09 27.41
N ARG A 174 2.68 4.14 27.60
CA ARG A 174 3.96 4.34 28.31
C ARG A 174 5.10 4.80 27.40
N SER A 175 4.83 4.93 26.09
CA SER A 175 5.86 5.32 25.13
C SER A 175 6.22 6.80 25.29
N GLU A 176 7.51 7.13 25.18
CA GLU A 176 7.98 8.50 25.05
C GLU A 176 7.63 9.14 23.70
N ASN A 177 7.17 8.34 22.72
CA ASN A 177 6.74 8.83 21.44
C ASN A 177 5.35 9.46 21.53
N PRO A 178 5.21 10.79 21.36
CA PRO A 178 3.96 11.50 21.58
C PRO A 178 2.84 11.06 20.62
N ILE A 179 3.19 10.62 19.41
CA ILE A 179 2.21 10.15 18.42
C ILE A 179 1.62 8.80 18.86
N LEU A 180 2.46 7.86 19.31
CA LEU A 180 1.97 6.57 19.79
C LEU A 180 1.15 6.73 21.07
N SER A 181 1.61 7.54 22.00
CA SER A 181 0.89 7.82 23.25
C SER A 181 -0.46 8.50 22.97
N ALA A 182 -0.50 9.52 22.11
CA ALA A 182 -1.74 10.20 21.74
C ALA A 182 -2.74 9.24 21.09
N PHE A 183 -2.30 8.42 20.13
CA PHE A 183 -3.18 7.43 19.50
C PHE A 183 -3.70 6.40 20.49
N ALA A 184 -2.86 5.92 21.39
CA ALA A 184 -3.25 4.94 22.40
C ALA A 184 -4.32 5.49 23.38
N HIS A 185 -4.36 6.80 23.62
CA HIS A 185 -5.41 7.44 24.43
C HIS A 185 -6.78 7.48 23.72
N GLU A 186 -6.83 7.40 22.41
CA GLU A 186 -8.07 7.35 21.61
C GLU A 186 -8.65 5.94 21.51
N LEU A 187 -7.88 4.92 21.88
CA LEU A 187 -8.19 3.50 21.70
C LEU A 187 -8.50 2.82 23.05
N ASP A 188 -9.31 1.77 23.01
CA ASP A 188 -9.45 0.87 24.15
C ASP A 188 -8.38 -0.24 24.15
N GLU A 189 -8.31 -1.00 25.25
CA GLU A 189 -7.32 -2.08 25.47
C GLU A 189 -7.39 -3.24 24.45
N SER A 190 -8.49 -3.33 23.67
CA SER A 190 -8.65 -4.38 22.66
C SER A 190 -7.84 -4.09 21.41
N PHE A 191 -7.38 -2.85 21.21
CA PHE A 191 -6.60 -2.49 20.03
C PHE A 191 -5.11 -2.83 20.18
N GLN A 192 -4.56 -3.26 19.06
CA GLN A 192 -3.12 -3.39 18.84
C GLN A 192 -2.68 -2.31 17.85
N ILE A 193 -1.51 -1.75 18.10
CA ILE A 193 -0.97 -0.60 17.37
C ILE A 193 0.27 -1.04 16.61
N ILE A 194 0.44 -0.52 15.40
CA ILE A 194 1.64 -0.69 14.57
C ILE A 194 2.10 0.67 14.05
N ASP A 195 3.40 0.91 14.14
CA ASP A 195 4.05 2.13 13.67
C ASP A 195 4.86 1.86 12.39
N LEU A 196 4.36 2.31 11.26
CA LEU A 196 5.01 2.16 9.96
C LEU A 196 5.65 3.47 9.45
N ARG A 197 5.86 4.48 10.30
CA ARG A 197 6.47 5.76 9.89
C ARG A 197 7.92 5.66 9.45
N LEU A 198 8.63 4.62 9.91
CA LEU A 198 10.01 4.30 9.55
C LEU A 198 10.12 2.91 8.92
N ALA A 199 9.02 2.45 8.30
CA ALA A 199 8.96 1.15 7.68
C ALA A 199 9.91 1.00 6.51
N LYS A 200 10.35 -0.23 6.29
CA LYS A 200 11.12 -0.67 5.12
C LYS A 200 10.27 -1.64 4.30
N PRO A 201 10.62 -1.88 3.03
CA PRO A 201 9.92 -2.86 2.23
C PRO A 201 9.77 -4.20 2.96
N GLY A 202 8.53 -4.68 3.04
CA GLY A 202 8.14 -5.88 3.77
C GLY A 202 7.79 -5.71 5.25
N ASP A 203 7.95 -4.52 5.84
CA ASP A 203 7.38 -4.23 7.15
C ASP A 203 5.87 -4.01 7.02
N GLY A 204 5.09 -4.49 7.99
CA GLY A 204 3.65 -4.36 7.93
C GLY A 204 2.93 -5.10 9.04
N PHE A 205 1.63 -5.32 8.86
CA PHE A 205 0.80 -5.97 9.86
C PHE A 205 -0.36 -6.76 9.26
N SER A 206 -0.79 -7.77 10.02
CA SER A 206 -1.94 -8.61 9.68
C SER A 206 -3.20 -8.03 10.32
N TRP A 207 -3.96 -7.22 9.57
CA TRP A 207 -5.15 -6.52 10.05
C TRP A 207 -6.37 -7.42 10.19
N GLY A 208 -6.53 -8.38 9.29
CA GLY A 208 -7.71 -9.25 9.25
C GLY A 208 -7.51 -10.60 9.95
N ARG A 209 -6.47 -10.75 10.75
CA ARG A 209 -6.14 -11.98 11.48
C ARG A 209 -7.30 -12.56 12.31
N TYR A 210 -8.20 -11.69 12.74
CA TYR A 210 -9.35 -12.04 13.56
C TYR A 210 -10.67 -12.08 12.78
N GLY A 211 -10.60 -12.03 11.46
CA GLY A 211 -11.73 -12.14 10.54
C GLY A 211 -12.17 -10.82 9.92
N PRO A 212 -13.12 -10.87 8.98
CA PRO A 212 -13.47 -9.73 8.11
C PRO A 212 -14.15 -8.56 8.84
N LYS A 213 -14.56 -8.74 10.09
CA LYS A 213 -15.16 -7.67 10.92
C LYS A 213 -14.15 -6.98 11.84
N THR A 214 -12.85 -7.27 11.67
CA THR A 214 -11.80 -6.60 12.43
C THR A 214 -11.84 -5.10 12.12
N GLN A 215 -11.99 -4.29 13.18
CA GLN A 215 -11.94 -2.84 13.02
C GLN A 215 -10.50 -2.40 12.84
N ILE A 216 -10.27 -1.52 11.85
CA ILE A 216 -8.99 -0.87 11.62
C ILE A 216 -9.19 0.61 11.87
N GLN A 217 -8.19 1.25 12.44
CA GLN A 217 -8.11 2.70 12.62
C GLN A 217 -6.73 3.18 12.21
N ARG A 218 -6.67 4.43 11.76
CA ARG A 218 -5.44 5.12 11.43
C ARG A 218 -5.37 6.43 12.21
N PHE A 219 -4.19 6.78 12.71
CA PHE A 219 -3.99 8.03 13.45
C PHE A 219 -3.77 9.23 12.52
N GLY A 220 -4.83 9.89 12.15
CA GLY A 220 -4.80 11.07 11.29
C GLY A 220 -4.09 10.79 9.96
N THR A 221 -3.05 11.59 9.65
CA THR A 221 -2.22 11.43 8.44
C THR A 221 -0.95 10.61 8.69
N HIS A 222 -0.73 10.11 9.91
CA HIS A 222 0.45 9.30 10.22
C HIS A 222 0.31 7.87 9.70
N ALA A 223 1.43 7.25 9.32
CA ALA A 223 1.49 5.82 9.05
C ALA A 223 1.53 5.02 10.37
N VAL A 224 0.56 5.27 11.24
CA VAL A 224 0.34 4.56 12.51
C VAL A 224 -1.07 4.01 12.47
N PHE A 225 -1.17 2.70 12.61
CA PHE A 225 -2.42 1.97 12.44
C PHE A 225 -2.76 1.22 13.72
N ALA A 226 -4.04 0.92 13.90
CA ALA A 226 -4.50 0.03 14.94
C ALA A 226 -5.54 -0.94 14.39
N TYR A 227 -5.57 -2.15 14.90
CA TYR A 227 -6.61 -3.11 14.62
C TYR A 227 -7.11 -3.78 15.89
N GLN A 228 -8.40 -4.09 15.92
CA GLN A 228 -9.05 -4.60 17.11
C GLN A 228 -8.88 -6.12 17.24
N LYS A 229 -8.42 -6.58 18.43
CA LYS A 229 -8.53 -7.99 18.80
C LYS A 229 -9.95 -8.32 19.25
N PRO A 230 -10.45 -9.51 18.95
CA PRO A 230 -11.70 -9.94 19.56
C PRO A 230 -11.55 -10.00 21.08
N LYS A 231 -12.54 -9.45 21.79
CA LYS A 231 -12.61 -9.58 23.25
C LYS A 231 -12.53 -11.06 23.65
N SER A 232 -11.78 -11.37 24.69
CA SER A 232 -11.67 -12.73 25.19
C SER A 232 -13.07 -13.23 25.62
N ILE A 233 -13.28 -14.56 25.58
CA ILE A 233 -14.54 -15.16 26.04
C ILE A 233 -14.83 -14.78 27.48
N ILE A 234 -13.81 -14.67 28.31
CA ILE A 234 -13.90 -14.30 29.72
C ILE A 234 -14.38 -12.84 29.87
N SER A 235 -13.85 -11.89 29.07
CA SER A 235 -14.30 -10.49 29.08
C SER A 235 -15.77 -10.35 28.69
N ARG A 236 -16.22 -11.13 27.68
CA ARG A 236 -17.63 -11.17 27.22
C ARG A 236 -18.57 -11.74 28.27
N LEU A 237 -18.12 -12.68 29.11
CA LEU A 237 -18.92 -13.23 30.20
C LEU A 237 -19.06 -12.25 31.36
N LEU A 238 -18.00 -11.52 31.69
CA LEU A 238 -18.03 -10.50 32.75
C LEU A 238 -18.92 -9.29 32.41
N GLU A 239 -18.98 -8.87 31.14
CA GLU A 239 -19.86 -7.77 30.68
C GLU A 239 -21.36 -8.18 30.68
N ARG A 240 -21.70 -9.47 30.72
CA ARG A 240 -23.10 -9.95 30.76
C ARG A 240 -23.64 -10.14 32.18
N THR A 241 -22.78 -10.04 33.18
CA THR A 241 -23.10 -10.28 34.60
C THR A 241 -23.08 -8.99 35.46
N GLY A 242 -22.81 -7.83 34.87
CA GLY A 242 -22.89 -6.50 35.48
C GLY A 242 -23.98 -5.66 34.85
#